data_777fa8ccd2cf27ba865c317b90cf7312
#
_entry.id   777fa8ccd2cf27ba865c317b90cf7312
#
_cell.length_a   1.000
_cell.length_b   1.000
_cell.length_c   1.000
_cell.angle_alpha   90.00
_cell.angle_beta   90.00
_cell.angle_gamma   90.00
#
_symmetry.space_group_name_H-M   'P 1'
#
loop_
_entity.id
_entity.type
_entity.pdbx_description
1 polymer ?
#
loop_
_entity_poly.entity_id
_entity_poly.type
_entity_poly.pdbx_seq_one_letter_code
_entity_poly.pdbx_strand_id
1 'polypeptide(L)'
;WDERTLNVSWKTLTDIVDAMVDVSPEARDEASAVAVDGGQYVQRLLEAGRREPPTAPPLTILEVFRTFEEIAATGGRGSRGRKEALLAGLFRRASALEAKVLAKIIYQDMRHGVNEGIMLDGIAQAAGVPTRLVRRANQLWGDLGEVALVALSEGQEGLKRATIRLFRPLKPMLAQTAETLD
;
A
#
# COMPACT_ATOMS: atom_id res chain seq x y z
N TRP A 1 -8.57 -3.03 -9.31
CA TRP A 1 -8.57 -3.81 -8.05
C TRP A 1 -7.76 -5.07 -8.26
N ASP A 2 -6.70 -5.23 -7.49
CA ASP A 2 -5.91 -6.45 -7.50
C ASP A 2 -6.36 -7.27 -6.28
N GLU A 3 -7.07 -8.37 -6.52
CA GLU A 3 -7.57 -9.27 -5.47
C GLU A 3 -6.53 -10.32 -5.06
N ARG A 4 -5.37 -10.34 -5.71
CA ARG A 4 -4.30 -11.27 -5.39
C ARG A 4 -3.74 -10.98 -4.00
N THR A 5 -3.56 -12.03 -3.22
CA THR A 5 -2.94 -11.96 -1.91
C THR A 5 -1.50 -12.44 -1.96
N LEU A 6 -0.62 -11.83 -1.18
CA LEU A 6 0.77 -12.25 -1.09
C LEU A 6 0.91 -13.60 -0.37
N ASN A 7 -0.08 -13.96 0.47
CA ASN A 7 -0.09 -15.18 1.30
C ASN A 7 1.21 -15.32 2.10
N VAL A 8 1.61 -14.24 2.78
CA VAL A 8 2.76 -14.17 3.66
C VAL A 8 2.29 -14.15 5.10
N SER A 9 2.73 -15.12 5.91
CA SER A 9 2.38 -15.17 7.33
C SER A 9 3.17 -14.14 8.14
N TRP A 10 2.62 -13.68 9.26
CA TRP A 10 3.34 -12.82 10.20
C TRP A 10 4.66 -13.46 10.64
N LYS A 11 4.62 -14.77 10.93
CA LYS A 11 5.83 -15.51 11.28
C LYS A 11 6.91 -15.42 10.19
N THR A 12 6.55 -15.54 8.92
CA THR A 12 7.52 -15.40 7.82
C THR A 12 8.18 -14.02 7.82
N LEU A 13 7.40 -12.96 8.03
CA LEU A 13 7.94 -11.62 8.10
C LEU A 13 8.85 -11.41 9.31
N THR A 14 8.40 -11.85 10.49
CA THR A 14 9.22 -11.74 11.71
C THR A 14 10.51 -12.55 11.60
N ASP A 15 10.48 -13.76 11.04
CA ASP A 15 11.68 -14.56 10.80
C ASP A 15 12.70 -13.82 9.89
N ILE A 16 12.21 -13.10 8.85
CA ILE A 16 13.07 -12.28 7.98
C ILE A 16 13.67 -11.11 8.75
N VAL A 17 12.86 -10.38 9.52
CA VAL A 17 13.34 -9.24 10.33
C VAL A 17 14.29 -9.69 11.42
N ASP A 18 14.00 -10.79 12.10
CA ASP A 18 14.83 -11.37 13.15
C ASP A 18 16.23 -11.76 12.65
N ALA A 19 16.33 -12.25 11.43
CA ALA A 19 17.62 -12.52 10.79
C ALA A 19 18.45 -11.26 10.52
N MET A 20 17.82 -10.08 10.52
CA MET A 20 18.45 -8.79 10.19
C MET A 20 18.81 -7.96 11.43
N VAL A 21 18.33 -8.34 12.61
CA VAL A 21 18.52 -7.57 13.83
C VAL A 21 19.28 -8.35 14.88
N ASP A 22 19.99 -7.62 15.77
CA ASP A 22 20.57 -8.12 16.99
C ASP A 22 19.98 -7.33 18.16
N VAL A 23 18.87 -7.84 18.69
CA VAL A 23 18.04 -7.17 19.70
C VAL A 23 17.78 -8.13 20.84
N SER A 24 17.98 -7.68 22.09
CA SER A 24 17.72 -8.48 23.27
C SER A 24 16.23 -8.81 23.43
N PRO A 25 15.87 -9.88 24.18
CA PRO A 25 14.47 -10.20 24.47
C PRO A 25 13.72 -9.02 25.11
N GLU A 26 14.35 -8.31 26.05
CA GLU A 26 13.75 -7.17 26.75
C GLU A 26 13.42 -6.02 25.79
N ALA A 27 14.34 -5.70 24.86
CA ALA A 27 14.10 -4.67 23.85
C ALA A 27 13.01 -5.09 22.82
N ARG A 28 12.85 -6.40 22.56
CA ARG A 28 11.72 -6.93 21.75
C ARG A 28 10.39 -6.76 22.46
N ASP A 29 10.35 -7.08 23.75
CA ASP A 29 9.16 -6.93 24.57
C ASP A 29 8.75 -5.45 24.66
N GLU A 30 9.71 -4.55 24.84
CA GLU A 30 9.49 -3.11 24.82
C GLU A 30 8.96 -2.65 23.44
N ALA A 31 9.59 -3.07 22.34
CA ALA A 31 9.12 -2.75 21.00
C ALA A 31 7.70 -3.23 20.76
N SER A 32 7.35 -4.41 21.25
CA SER A 32 6.01 -4.99 21.15
C SER A 32 4.98 -4.23 22.01
N ALA A 33 5.35 -3.84 23.23
CA ALA A 33 4.46 -3.14 24.15
C ALA A 33 4.07 -1.73 23.68
N VAL A 34 4.97 -1.07 22.94
CA VAL A 34 4.78 0.32 22.49
C VAL A 34 4.28 0.41 21.04
N ALA A 35 4.42 -0.65 20.26
CA ALA A 35 3.95 -0.66 18.86
C ALA A 35 2.43 -0.72 18.79
N VAL A 36 1.82 0.20 18.05
CA VAL A 36 0.36 0.20 17.80
C VAL A 36 -0.06 -0.73 16.65
N ASP A 37 0.90 -1.16 15.84
CA ASP A 37 0.70 -2.09 14.73
C ASP A 37 1.98 -2.85 14.37
N GLY A 38 1.85 -3.90 13.55
CA GLY A 38 2.98 -4.73 13.14
C GLY A 38 4.06 -3.98 12.35
N GLY A 39 3.68 -2.95 11.59
CA GLY A 39 4.65 -2.11 10.89
C GLY A 39 5.52 -1.30 11.85
N GLN A 40 4.92 -0.72 12.89
CA GLN A 40 5.69 -0.03 13.93
C GLN A 40 6.62 -1.00 14.69
N TYR A 41 6.15 -2.19 14.99
CA TYR A 41 6.99 -3.22 15.62
C TYR A 41 8.25 -3.50 14.78
N VAL A 42 8.08 -3.74 13.48
CA VAL A 42 9.21 -3.96 12.53
C VAL A 42 10.15 -2.75 12.51
N GLN A 43 9.62 -1.54 12.42
CA GLN A 43 10.42 -0.32 12.44
C GLN A 43 11.29 -0.25 13.70
N ARG A 44 10.69 -0.44 14.89
CA ARG A 44 11.39 -0.37 16.17
C ARG A 44 12.49 -1.40 16.31
N LEU A 45 12.26 -2.64 15.86
CA LEU A 45 13.30 -3.67 15.87
C LEU A 45 14.50 -3.29 15.01
N LEU A 46 14.26 -2.76 13.81
CA LEU A 46 15.32 -2.33 12.92
C LEU A 46 16.07 -1.08 13.43
N GLU A 47 15.38 -0.17 14.11
CA GLU A 47 16.00 0.99 14.76
C GLU A 47 16.83 0.60 15.99
N ALA A 48 16.36 -0.39 16.75
CA ALA A 48 17.03 -0.84 17.97
C ALA A 48 18.33 -1.63 17.72
N GLY A 49 18.39 -2.43 16.65
CA GLY A 49 19.52 -3.34 16.50
C GLY A 49 19.75 -3.91 15.12
N ARG A 50 19.58 -3.13 14.06
CA ARG A 50 19.88 -3.60 12.71
C ARG A 50 21.36 -3.94 12.55
N ARG A 51 21.66 -5.17 12.10
CA ARG A 51 23.03 -5.68 11.97
C ARG A 51 23.83 -4.99 10.87
N GLU A 52 23.16 -4.71 9.73
CA GLU A 52 23.79 -4.12 8.55
C GLU A 52 22.94 -2.95 8.02
N PRO A 53 23.56 -1.85 7.57
CA PRO A 53 22.82 -0.75 6.97
C PRO A 53 22.05 -1.22 5.72
N PRO A 54 21.00 -0.48 5.30
CA PRO A 54 20.30 -0.77 4.05
C PRO A 54 21.28 -0.84 2.88
N THR A 55 21.12 -1.88 2.03
CA THR A 55 21.97 -2.04 0.85
C THR A 55 21.52 -1.12 -0.28
N ALA A 56 22.48 -0.52 -1.01
CA ALA A 56 22.20 0.29 -2.19
C ALA A 56 21.87 -0.60 -3.42
N PRO A 57 21.12 -0.09 -4.41
CA PRO A 57 20.44 1.21 -4.44
C PRO A 57 19.16 1.28 -3.59
N PRO A 58 18.65 2.48 -3.28
CA PRO A 58 17.36 2.64 -2.60
C PRO A 58 16.22 1.97 -3.36
N LEU A 59 15.16 1.59 -2.63
CA LEU A 59 13.96 0.99 -3.23
C LEU A 59 13.20 2.03 -4.06
N THR A 60 12.69 1.60 -5.21
CA THR A 60 11.70 2.37 -5.96
C THR A 60 10.30 1.76 -5.81
N ILE A 61 9.26 2.58 -5.95
CA ILE A 61 7.87 2.11 -5.90
C ILE A 61 7.62 1.02 -6.95
N LEU A 62 8.20 1.17 -8.16
CA LEU A 62 8.02 0.18 -9.24
C LEU A 62 8.70 -1.15 -8.93
N GLU A 63 9.86 -1.15 -8.28
CA GLU A 63 10.52 -2.40 -7.86
C GLU A 63 9.72 -3.11 -6.79
N VAL A 64 9.23 -2.39 -5.79
CA VAL A 64 8.36 -2.94 -4.74
C VAL A 64 7.11 -3.55 -5.37
N PHE A 65 6.44 -2.82 -6.27
CA PHE A 65 5.26 -3.30 -6.98
C PHE A 65 5.54 -4.57 -7.77
N ARG A 66 6.59 -4.60 -8.60
CA ARG A 66 6.98 -5.79 -9.39
C ARG A 66 7.31 -6.98 -8.50
N THR A 67 8.02 -6.76 -7.39
CA THR A 67 8.32 -7.82 -6.44
C THR A 67 7.05 -8.38 -5.81
N PHE A 68 6.09 -7.54 -5.45
CA PHE A 68 4.80 -8.00 -4.94
C PHE A 68 3.99 -8.78 -5.99
N GLU A 69 4.01 -8.36 -7.27
CA GLU A 69 3.41 -9.13 -8.36
C GLU A 69 4.06 -10.51 -8.50
N GLU A 70 5.39 -10.59 -8.43
CA GLU A 70 6.12 -11.85 -8.49
C GLU A 70 5.79 -12.76 -7.30
N ILE A 71 5.72 -12.20 -6.08
CA ILE A 71 5.31 -12.94 -4.88
C ILE A 71 3.89 -13.46 -5.03
N ALA A 72 2.95 -12.64 -5.50
CA ALA A 72 1.56 -13.03 -5.70
C ALA A 72 1.42 -14.14 -6.75
N ALA A 73 2.21 -14.10 -7.83
CA ALA A 73 2.23 -15.11 -8.88
C ALA A 73 2.98 -16.39 -8.48
N THR A 74 3.82 -16.35 -7.43
CA THR A 74 4.64 -17.49 -7.01
C THR A 74 3.78 -18.55 -6.33
N GLY A 75 3.66 -19.72 -6.95
CA GLY A 75 2.90 -20.87 -6.45
C GLY A 75 3.66 -22.19 -6.58
N GLY A 76 3.03 -23.29 -6.15
CA GLY A 76 3.54 -24.66 -6.26
C GLY A 76 4.67 -24.99 -5.28
N ARG A 77 5.34 -26.14 -5.53
CA ARG A 77 6.38 -26.68 -4.64
C ARG A 77 7.55 -25.71 -4.48
N GLY A 78 7.96 -25.44 -3.24
CA GLY A 78 9.06 -24.50 -2.92
C GLY A 78 8.68 -23.02 -3.03
N SER A 79 7.41 -22.68 -3.25
CA SER A 79 6.95 -21.27 -3.35
C SER A 79 7.24 -20.46 -2.09
N ARG A 80 7.14 -21.09 -0.91
CA ARG A 80 7.42 -20.43 0.35
C ARG A 80 8.84 -19.83 0.39
N GLY A 81 9.85 -20.66 0.14
CA GLY A 81 11.25 -20.19 0.16
C GLY A 81 11.54 -19.12 -0.89
N ARG A 82 10.90 -19.21 -2.08
CA ARG A 82 11.01 -18.15 -3.10
C ARG A 82 10.41 -16.83 -2.65
N LYS A 83 9.21 -16.86 -2.05
CA LYS A 83 8.56 -15.68 -1.48
C LYS A 83 9.38 -15.06 -0.35
N GLU A 84 9.91 -15.90 0.55
CA GLU A 84 10.79 -15.47 1.64
C GLU A 84 12.06 -14.79 1.10
N ALA A 85 12.69 -15.32 0.06
CA ALA A 85 13.88 -14.73 -0.55
C ALA A 85 13.58 -13.36 -1.19
N LEU A 86 12.46 -13.22 -1.91
CA LEU A 86 12.02 -11.96 -2.52
C LEU A 86 11.75 -10.88 -1.45
N LEU A 87 11.02 -11.25 -0.40
CA LEU A 87 10.75 -10.34 0.72
C LEU A 87 12.03 -9.94 1.44
N ALA A 88 12.90 -10.90 1.76
CA ALA A 88 14.18 -10.61 2.40
C ALA A 88 15.04 -9.66 1.56
N GLY A 89 14.96 -9.76 0.22
CA GLY A 89 15.61 -8.83 -0.71
C GLY A 89 15.09 -7.39 -0.55
N LEU A 90 13.78 -7.19 -0.43
CA LEU A 90 13.19 -5.87 -0.17
C LEU A 90 13.60 -5.32 1.21
N PHE A 91 13.44 -6.13 2.25
CA PHE A 91 13.70 -5.69 3.63
C PHE A 91 15.19 -5.38 3.89
N ARG A 92 16.12 -6.06 3.22
CA ARG A 92 17.55 -5.72 3.30
C ARG A 92 17.88 -4.35 2.74
N ARG A 93 17.16 -3.90 1.72
CA ARG A 93 17.33 -2.59 1.09
C ARG A 93 16.52 -1.48 1.78
N ALA A 94 15.43 -1.83 2.43
CA ALA A 94 14.54 -0.88 3.08
C ALA A 94 15.18 -0.23 4.30
N SER A 95 15.03 1.08 4.48
CA SER A 95 15.21 1.75 5.75
C SER A 95 14.19 1.24 6.77
N ALA A 96 14.35 1.55 8.06
CA ALA A 96 13.40 1.16 9.09
C ALA A 96 11.98 1.71 8.80
N LEU A 97 11.89 2.95 8.30
CA LEU A 97 10.63 3.58 7.91
C LEU A 97 9.99 2.89 6.69
N GLU A 98 10.77 2.58 5.66
CA GLU A 98 10.27 1.85 4.48
C GLU A 98 9.84 0.44 4.85
N ALA A 99 10.58 -0.26 5.71
CA ALA A 99 10.21 -1.58 6.22
C ALA A 99 8.87 -1.57 6.97
N LYS A 100 8.59 -0.51 7.76
CA LYS A 100 7.27 -0.27 8.36
C LYS A 100 6.19 -0.21 7.29
N VAL A 101 6.41 0.60 6.24
CA VAL A 101 5.41 0.77 5.17
C VAL A 101 5.21 -0.55 4.42
N LEU A 102 6.29 -1.26 4.07
CA LEU A 102 6.21 -2.58 3.44
C LEU A 102 5.38 -3.57 4.28
N ALA A 103 5.63 -3.66 5.59
CA ALA A 103 4.87 -4.51 6.48
C ALA A 103 3.38 -4.13 6.50
N LYS A 104 3.05 -2.84 6.55
CA LYS A 104 1.68 -2.34 6.53
C LYS A 104 0.96 -2.68 5.22
N ILE A 105 1.63 -2.58 4.08
CA ILE A 105 1.07 -2.96 2.78
C ILE A 105 0.83 -4.48 2.72
N ILE A 106 1.80 -5.30 3.15
CA ILE A 106 1.69 -6.77 3.15
C ILE A 106 0.46 -7.25 3.94
N TYR A 107 0.18 -6.61 5.08
CA TYR A 107 -0.95 -6.97 5.95
C TYR A 107 -2.19 -6.12 5.74
N GLN A 108 -2.19 -5.20 4.78
CA GLN A 108 -3.30 -4.29 4.47
C GLN A 108 -3.75 -3.46 5.70
N ASP A 109 -2.82 -3.17 6.61
CA ASP A 109 -3.07 -2.42 7.85
C ASP A 109 -2.41 -1.03 7.82
N MET A 110 -2.81 -0.22 6.85
CA MET A 110 -2.20 1.10 6.65
C MET A 110 -2.49 2.08 7.78
N ARG A 111 -3.68 2.05 8.38
CA ARG A 111 -4.14 2.91 9.50
C ARG A 111 -3.81 4.39 9.33
N HIS A 112 -3.85 4.90 8.10
CA HIS A 112 -3.52 6.31 7.82
C HIS A 112 -4.74 7.24 7.85
N GLY A 113 -5.96 6.70 8.12
CA GLY A 113 -7.21 7.46 8.15
C GLY A 113 -7.65 8.03 6.80
N VAL A 114 -6.92 7.76 5.72
CA VAL A 114 -7.27 8.23 4.38
C VAL A 114 -8.24 7.25 3.74
N ASN A 115 -9.43 7.72 3.43
CA ASN A 115 -10.41 6.99 2.63
C ASN A 115 -10.40 7.48 1.17
N GLU A 116 -11.17 6.81 0.31
CA GLU A 116 -11.26 7.17 -1.10
C GLU A 116 -11.72 8.62 -1.31
N GLY A 117 -12.64 9.11 -0.49
CA GLY A 117 -13.13 10.49 -0.58
C GLY A 117 -12.02 11.52 -0.37
N ILE A 118 -11.19 11.33 0.66
CA ILE A 118 -10.04 12.19 0.95
C ILE A 118 -9.00 12.10 -0.19
N MET A 119 -8.77 10.90 -0.75
CA MET A 119 -7.86 10.75 -1.91
C MET A 119 -8.37 11.51 -3.13
N LEU A 120 -9.68 11.46 -3.42
CA LEU A 120 -10.28 12.19 -4.55
C LEU A 120 -10.14 13.70 -4.37
N ASP A 121 -10.33 14.20 -3.15
CA ASP A 121 -10.13 15.62 -2.83
C ASP A 121 -8.65 16.02 -2.97
N GLY A 122 -7.73 15.16 -2.51
CA GLY A 122 -6.29 15.35 -2.69
C GLY A 122 -5.86 15.38 -4.15
N ILE A 123 -6.38 14.48 -4.99
CA ILE A 123 -6.14 14.45 -6.44
C ILE A 123 -6.65 15.75 -7.08
N ALA A 124 -7.87 16.19 -6.72
CA ALA A 124 -8.45 17.41 -7.25
C ALA A 124 -7.60 18.64 -6.91
N GLN A 125 -7.14 18.73 -5.67
CA GLN A 125 -6.27 19.81 -5.20
C GLN A 125 -4.92 19.79 -5.92
N ALA A 126 -4.27 18.63 -6.01
CA ALA A 126 -2.97 18.49 -6.66
C ALA A 126 -3.01 18.82 -8.16
N ALA A 127 -4.11 18.45 -8.85
CA ALA A 127 -4.30 18.73 -10.27
C ALA A 127 -4.90 20.12 -10.56
N GLY A 128 -5.33 20.86 -9.55
CA GLY A 128 -6.00 22.15 -9.72
C GLY A 128 -7.34 22.07 -10.46
N VAL A 129 -8.08 20.96 -10.28
CA VAL A 129 -9.35 20.70 -10.97
C VAL A 129 -10.52 20.61 -9.99
N PRO A 130 -11.77 20.88 -10.43
CA PRO A 130 -12.93 20.74 -9.56
C PRO A 130 -13.13 19.31 -9.07
N THR A 131 -13.25 19.11 -7.75
CA THR A 131 -13.45 17.80 -7.11
C THR A 131 -14.62 17.01 -7.72
N ARG A 132 -15.71 17.69 -8.12
CA ARG A 132 -16.85 17.05 -8.77
C ARG A 132 -16.49 16.28 -10.04
N LEU A 133 -15.51 16.75 -10.82
CA LEU A 133 -15.05 16.07 -12.04
C LEU A 133 -14.23 14.83 -11.69
N VAL A 134 -13.37 14.91 -10.67
CA VAL A 134 -12.58 13.78 -10.17
C VAL A 134 -13.53 12.69 -9.65
N ARG A 135 -14.50 13.05 -8.82
CA ARG A 135 -15.51 12.11 -8.28
C ARG A 135 -16.34 11.46 -9.40
N ARG A 136 -16.79 12.25 -10.40
CA ARG A 136 -17.53 11.72 -11.56
C ARG A 136 -16.67 10.74 -12.37
N ALA A 137 -15.43 11.08 -12.66
CA ALA A 137 -14.52 10.21 -13.39
C ALA A 137 -14.26 8.90 -12.61
N ASN A 138 -14.03 8.98 -11.29
CA ASN A 138 -13.84 7.81 -10.45
C ASN A 138 -15.09 6.90 -10.39
N GLN A 139 -16.28 7.48 -10.38
CA GLN A 139 -17.53 6.71 -10.44
C GLN A 139 -17.65 5.92 -11.76
N LEU A 140 -17.27 6.53 -12.88
CA LEU A 140 -17.42 5.95 -14.22
C LEU A 140 -16.30 4.97 -14.58
N TRP A 141 -15.07 5.25 -14.14
CA TRP A 141 -13.91 4.41 -14.46
C TRP A 141 -13.59 3.37 -13.41
N GLY A 142 -13.96 3.61 -12.15
CA GLY A 142 -13.74 2.68 -11.04
C GLY A 142 -12.28 2.48 -10.64
N ASP A 143 -11.34 3.25 -11.22
CA ASP A 143 -9.90 3.13 -11.00
C ASP A 143 -9.31 4.48 -10.55
N LEU A 144 -8.95 4.55 -9.28
CA LEU A 144 -8.43 5.78 -8.65
C LEU A 144 -7.07 6.19 -9.25
N GLY A 145 -6.23 5.22 -9.62
CA GLY A 145 -4.92 5.48 -10.21
C GLY A 145 -5.05 6.10 -11.60
N GLU A 146 -5.96 5.57 -12.44
CA GLU A 146 -6.25 6.13 -13.76
C GLU A 146 -6.83 7.55 -13.64
N VAL A 147 -7.73 7.77 -12.69
CA VAL A 147 -8.30 9.11 -12.44
C VAL A 147 -7.20 10.09 -12.03
N ALA A 148 -6.29 9.69 -11.14
CA ALA A 148 -5.17 10.52 -10.73
C ALA A 148 -4.24 10.84 -11.90
N LEU A 149 -3.90 9.83 -12.71
CA LEU A 149 -3.06 10.01 -13.88
C LEU A 149 -3.64 11.03 -14.85
N VAL A 150 -4.91 10.86 -15.23
CA VAL A 150 -5.60 11.78 -16.17
C VAL A 150 -5.76 13.17 -15.57
N ALA A 151 -6.12 13.27 -14.28
CA ALA A 151 -6.25 14.55 -13.62
C ALA A 151 -4.94 15.35 -13.65
N LEU A 152 -3.81 14.69 -13.35
CA LEU A 152 -2.51 15.34 -13.26
C LEU A 152 -1.87 15.60 -14.64
N SER A 153 -2.11 14.76 -15.64
CA SER A 153 -1.50 14.89 -16.98
C SER A 153 -2.34 15.69 -17.98
N GLU A 154 -3.68 15.58 -17.90
CA GLU A 154 -4.61 16.15 -18.88
C GLU A 154 -5.61 17.15 -18.26
N GLY A 155 -5.60 17.25 -16.94
CA GLY A 155 -6.43 18.20 -16.20
C GLY A 155 -7.93 17.98 -16.39
N GLN A 156 -8.67 19.10 -16.37
CA GLN A 156 -10.12 19.10 -16.45
C GLN A 156 -10.66 18.51 -17.77
N GLU A 157 -10.00 18.76 -18.89
CA GLU A 157 -10.44 18.27 -20.20
C GLU A 157 -10.32 16.74 -20.31
N GLY A 158 -9.28 16.15 -19.74
CA GLY A 158 -9.15 14.69 -19.63
C GLY A 158 -10.30 14.07 -18.83
N LEU A 159 -10.61 14.64 -17.68
CA LEU A 159 -11.66 14.14 -16.80
C LEU A 159 -13.08 14.30 -17.39
N LYS A 160 -13.32 15.33 -18.18
CA LYS A 160 -14.63 15.51 -18.88
C LYS A 160 -14.94 14.39 -19.87
N ARG A 161 -13.91 13.74 -20.42
CA ARG A 161 -14.07 12.61 -21.36
C ARG A 161 -14.45 11.30 -20.66
N ALA A 162 -14.56 11.29 -19.33
CA ALA A 162 -14.96 10.11 -18.60
C ALA A 162 -16.36 9.63 -19.03
N THR A 163 -16.43 8.40 -19.49
CA THR A 163 -17.64 7.70 -19.92
C THR A 163 -17.69 6.30 -19.31
N ILE A 164 -18.88 5.69 -19.35
CA ILE A 164 -19.06 4.29 -18.94
C ILE A 164 -18.24 3.39 -19.85
N ARG A 165 -17.56 2.40 -19.24
CA ARG A 165 -16.77 1.39 -19.95
C ARG A 165 -17.32 0.00 -19.69
N LEU A 166 -17.36 -0.83 -20.74
CA LEU A 166 -17.76 -2.23 -20.61
C LEU A 166 -16.79 -2.97 -19.66
N PHE A 167 -17.35 -3.87 -18.88
CA PHE A 167 -16.62 -4.71 -17.91
C PHE A 167 -15.93 -3.90 -16.78
N ARG A 168 -16.33 -2.64 -16.57
CA ARG A 168 -15.93 -1.84 -15.42
C ARG A 168 -17.16 -1.57 -14.55
N PRO A 169 -17.16 -1.97 -13.27
CA PRO A 169 -18.29 -1.68 -12.39
C PRO A 169 -18.39 -0.18 -12.13
N LEU A 170 -19.61 0.34 -12.19
CA LEU A 170 -19.88 1.70 -11.72
C LEU A 170 -19.84 1.70 -10.19
N LYS A 171 -19.17 2.69 -9.61
CA LYS A 171 -19.20 2.87 -8.16
C LYS A 171 -20.55 3.48 -7.76
N PRO A 172 -21.25 2.90 -6.78
CA PRO A 172 -22.51 3.46 -6.29
C PRO A 172 -22.24 4.79 -5.60
N MET A 173 -23.19 5.71 -5.70
CA MET A 173 -23.25 6.89 -4.85
C MET A 173 -24.06 6.56 -3.59
N LEU A 174 -23.63 7.07 -2.45
CA LEU A 174 -24.44 7.01 -1.24
C LEU A 174 -25.67 7.92 -1.44
N ALA A 175 -26.85 7.39 -1.12
CA ALA A 175 -28.07 8.19 -1.08
C ALA A 175 -27.93 9.25 0.03
N GLN A 176 -28.37 10.46 -0.25
CA GLN A 176 -28.55 11.47 0.79
C GLN A 176 -29.92 11.28 1.43
N THR A 177 -30.00 11.52 2.73
CA THR A 177 -31.27 11.54 3.44
C THR A 177 -32.05 12.77 2.97
N ALA A 178 -33.25 12.57 2.41
CA ALA A 178 -34.16 13.67 2.13
C ALA A 178 -35.07 13.88 3.33
N GLU A 179 -35.31 15.13 3.70
CA GLU A 179 -36.24 15.48 4.78
C GLU A 179 -37.70 15.37 4.34
N THR A 180 -37.95 15.48 3.03
CA THR A 180 -39.30 15.39 2.43
C THR A 180 -39.22 14.53 1.17
N LEU A 181 -40.32 13.82 0.88
CA LEU A 181 -40.60 13.17 -0.41
C LEU A 181 -41.36 14.20 -1.27
N ASP A 182 -40.69 14.78 -2.26
CA ASP A 182 -41.32 15.58 -3.30
C ASP A 182 -41.72 14.69 -4.47
#